data_ab34f0ccbb85eed429273b0f59433631
#
_entry.id   ab34f0ccbb85eed429273b0f59433631
#
_cell.length_a   1.000
_cell.length_b   1.000
_cell.length_c   1.000
_cell.angle_alpha   90.00
_cell.angle_beta   90.00
_cell.angle_gamma   90.00
#
_symmetry.space_group_name_H-M   'P 1'
#
loop_
_entity.id
_entity.type
_entity.pdbx_description
1 polymer ?
#
loop_
_entity_poly.entity_id
_entity_poly.type
_entity_poly.pdbx_seq_one_letter_code
_entity_poly.pdbx_strand_id
1 'polypeptide(L)'
;MDTGDVLQPMDGYDEVVAALSEPPKPSQRELELLSLMADGLTDIEIAEKLSISAKTMRSRLHALRMKMQARTRTHAVAIAFRRGLLEVERRGRPDSG
;
A
#
# COMPACT_ATOMS: atom_id res chain seq x y z
N MET A 1 30.22 18.64 20.94
CA MET A 1 29.70 18.31 20.68
C MET A 1 29.13 18.19 20.41
N ASP A 2 29.16 17.96 20.61
CA ASP A 2 28.60 17.65 20.25
C ASP A 2 27.73 17.67 20.13
N THR A 3 27.48 18.03 20.25
CA THR A 3 26.57 18.07 20.11
C THR A 3 25.99 17.81 19.05
N GLY A 4 26.44 18.22 18.31
CA GLY A 4 25.91 17.88 17.18
C GLY A 4 25.66 16.59 17.25
N ASP A 5 26.45 16.03 17.86
CA ASP A 5 26.22 14.80 18.06
C ASP A 5 24.92 14.61 18.33
N VAL A 6 24.34 15.44 18.83
CA VAL A 6 23.06 15.31 19.09
C VAL A 6 22.41 14.91 17.90
N LEU A 7 22.76 15.42 16.83
CA LEU A 7 22.15 15.04 15.66
C LEU A 7 22.55 13.72 15.25
N GLN A 8 23.74 13.32 15.60
CA GLN A 8 24.13 12.06 15.20
C GLN A 8 23.28 11.08 15.77
N PRO A 9 22.94 11.15 16.94
CA PRO A 9 22.05 10.21 17.51
C PRO A 9 20.79 10.29 16.72
N MET A 10 20.45 11.44 16.21
CA MET A 10 19.25 11.53 15.46
C MET A 10 19.29 10.65 14.26
N ASP A 11 20.41 10.52 13.66
CA ASP A 11 20.48 9.66 12.51
C ASP A 11 20.15 8.25 12.88
N GLY A 12 20.75 7.73 13.86
CA GLY A 12 20.47 6.38 14.25
C GLY A 12 19.08 6.26 14.80
N TYR A 13 18.66 7.30 15.49
CA TYR A 13 17.33 7.29 16.06
C TYR A 13 16.29 7.23 14.97
N ASP A 14 16.48 7.98 13.91
CA ASP A 14 15.54 7.98 12.81
C ASP A 14 15.43 6.61 12.19
N GLU A 15 16.52 5.93 12.03
CA GLU A 15 16.46 4.61 11.47
C GLU A 15 15.75 3.66 12.40
N VAL A 16 15.97 3.76 13.67
CA VAL A 16 15.31 2.90 14.61
C VAL A 16 13.83 3.20 14.65
N VAL A 17 13.47 4.48 14.67
CA VAL A 17 12.08 4.85 14.67
C VAL A 17 11.41 4.36 13.40
N ALA A 18 12.07 4.51 12.27
CA ALA A 18 11.51 4.05 11.03
C ALA A 18 11.32 2.54 11.03
N ALA A 19 12.22 1.84 11.64
CA ALA A 19 12.11 0.40 11.70
C ALA A 19 11.00 -0.04 12.64
N LEU A 20 10.82 0.71 13.71
CA LEU A 20 9.79 0.36 14.66
C LEU A 20 8.44 0.91 14.27
N SER A 21 8.43 2.01 13.52
CA SER A 21 7.18 2.64 13.14
C SER A 21 6.84 2.19 11.76
N GLU A 22 5.82 1.44 11.63
CA GLU A 22 5.44 1.03 10.31
C GLU A 22 4.81 2.16 9.56
N PRO A 23 4.89 2.17 8.25
CA PRO A 23 4.19 3.17 7.47
C PRO A 23 2.72 3.11 7.82
N PRO A 24 1.99 4.16 7.60
CA PRO A 24 0.55 4.16 7.89
C PRO A 24 -0.11 2.99 7.19
N LYS A 25 -1.05 2.37 7.86
CA LYS A 25 -1.74 1.25 7.28
C LYS A 25 -2.88 1.76 6.41
N PRO A 26 -3.15 1.08 5.32
CA PRO A 26 -4.27 1.46 4.49
C PRO A 26 -5.58 1.34 5.25
N SER A 27 -6.51 2.22 4.93
CA SER A 27 -7.84 2.14 5.50
C SER A 27 -8.57 0.97 4.86
N GLN A 28 -9.75 0.66 5.39
CA GLN A 28 -10.55 -0.41 4.83
C GLN A 28 -10.88 -0.15 3.37
N ARG A 29 -11.16 1.10 3.02
CA ARG A 29 -11.44 1.43 1.63
C ARG A 29 -10.21 1.26 0.76
N GLU A 30 -9.07 1.60 1.30
CA GLU A 30 -7.83 1.45 0.56
C GLU A 30 -7.48 -0.03 0.39
N LEU A 31 -7.78 -0.84 1.38
CA LEU A 31 -7.57 -2.27 1.25
C LEU A 31 -8.48 -2.85 0.17
N GLU A 32 -9.71 -2.36 0.10
CA GLU A 32 -10.62 -2.81 -0.94
C GLU A 32 -10.06 -2.45 -2.31
N LEU A 33 -9.53 -1.24 -2.45
CA LEU A 33 -8.94 -0.82 -3.69
C LEU A 33 -7.76 -1.73 -4.05
N LEU A 34 -6.89 -1.99 -3.09
CA LEU A 34 -5.75 -2.87 -3.33
C LEU A 34 -6.21 -4.28 -3.73
N SER A 35 -7.25 -4.76 -3.10
CA SER A 35 -7.77 -6.08 -3.41
C SER A 35 -8.29 -6.16 -4.84
N LEU A 36 -9.01 -5.14 -5.27
CA LEU A 36 -9.53 -5.13 -6.63
C LEU A 36 -8.39 -5.02 -7.65
N MET A 37 -7.36 -4.25 -7.31
CA MET A 37 -6.20 -4.16 -8.18
C MET A 37 -5.49 -5.52 -8.26
N ALA A 38 -5.41 -6.21 -7.14
CA ALA A 38 -4.77 -7.53 -7.11
C ALA A 38 -5.58 -8.55 -7.91
N ASP A 39 -6.88 -8.33 -8.02
CA ASP A 39 -7.73 -9.21 -8.79
C ASP A 39 -7.66 -8.90 -10.29
N GLY A 40 -6.91 -7.89 -10.65
CA GLY A 40 -6.69 -7.61 -12.05
C GLY A 40 -7.67 -6.63 -12.69
N LEU A 41 -8.50 -5.97 -11.90
CA LEU A 41 -9.42 -5.01 -12.48
C LEU A 41 -8.67 -3.79 -12.97
N THR A 42 -9.15 -3.23 -14.06
CA THR A 42 -8.59 -1.98 -14.55
C THR A 42 -9.12 -0.82 -13.72
N ASP A 43 -8.53 0.34 -13.88
CA ASP A 43 -8.96 1.51 -13.13
C ASP A 43 -10.42 1.85 -13.44
N ILE A 44 -10.82 1.69 -14.68
CA ILE A 44 -12.20 1.97 -15.05
C ILE A 44 -13.14 0.99 -14.37
N GLU A 45 -12.77 -0.28 -14.38
CA GLU A 45 -13.59 -1.30 -13.74
C GLU A 45 -13.71 -1.06 -12.24
N ILE A 46 -12.63 -0.65 -11.62
CA ILE A 46 -12.66 -0.37 -10.19
C ILE A 46 -13.53 0.84 -9.91
N ALA A 47 -13.37 1.89 -10.72
CA ALA A 47 -14.16 3.09 -10.53
C ALA A 47 -15.64 2.78 -10.64
N GLU A 48 -16.00 1.95 -11.60
CA GLU A 48 -17.39 1.56 -11.77
C GLU A 48 -17.87 0.75 -10.58
N LYS A 49 -17.07 -0.18 -10.14
CA LYS A 49 -17.46 -1.03 -9.04
C LYS A 49 -17.61 -0.24 -7.75
N LEU A 50 -16.80 0.76 -7.55
CA LEU A 50 -16.87 1.57 -6.35
C LEU A 50 -17.78 2.79 -6.53
N SER A 51 -18.32 2.97 -7.70
CA SER A 51 -19.23 4.08 -8.02
C SER A 51 -18.53 5.42 -7.79
N ILE A 52 -17.34 5.55 -8.27
CA ILE A 52 -16.61 6.79 -8.19
C ILE A 52 -16.16 7.20 -9.58
N SER A 53 -15.81 8.47 -9.72
CA SER A 53 -15.38 8.97 -11.02
C SER A 53 -13.94 8.54 -11.29
N ALA A 54 -13.56 8.62 -12.55
CA ALA A 54 -12.19 8.31 -12.92
C ALA A 54 -11.21 9.26 -12.24
N LYS A 55 -11.61 10.50 -12.05
CA LYS A 55 -10.75 11.47 -11.41
C LYS A 55 -10.55 11.09 -9.94
N THR A 56 -11.63 10.70 -9.28
CA THR A 56 -11.54 10.28 -7.90
C THR A 56 -10.67 9.03 -7.78
N MET A 57 -10.81 8.11 -8.74
CA MET A 57 -10.01 6.90 -8.74
C MET A 57 -8.53 7.25 -8.84
N ARG A 58 -8.17 8.16 -9.74
CA ARG A 58 -6.77 8.56 -9.88
C ARG A 58 -6.23 9.19 -8.60
N SER A 59 -7.05 10.04 -7.97
CA SER A 59 -6.65 10.67 -6.73
C SER A 59 -6.44 9.65 -5.63
N ARG A 60 -7.34 8.71 -5.52
CA ARG A 60 -7.24 7.70 -4.49
C ARG A 60 -6.04 6.79 -4.71
N LEU A 61 -5.80 6.44 -5.97
CA LEU A 61 -4.66 5.60 -6.28
C LEU A 61 -3.36 6.33 -5.96
N HIS A 62 -3.30 7.61 -6.30
CA HIS A 62 -2.11 8.39 -6.00
C HIS A 62 -1.87 8.47 -4.49
N ALA A 63 -2.92 8.75 -3.74
CA ALA A 63 -2.80 8.85 -2.29
C ALA A 63 -2.37 7.51 -1.70
N LEU A 64 -2.91 6.42 -2.23
CA LEU A 64 -2.56 5.11 -1.74
C LEU A 64 -1.09 4.80 -2.02
N ARG A 65 -0.63 5.11 -3.23
CA ARG A 65 0.77 4.87 -3.56
C ARG A 65 1.69 5.66 -2.65
N MET A 66 1.34 6.92 -2.38
CA MET A 66 2.16 7.74 -1.51
C MET A 66 2.15 7.20 -0.09
N LYS A 67 0.99 6.79 0.38
CA LYS A 67 0.89 6.25 1.72
C LYS A 67 1.74 4.99 1.87
N MET A 68 1.75 4.15 0.86
CA MET A 68 2.49 2.90 0.92
C MET A 68 3.92 3.03 0.44
N GLN A 69 4.29 4.24 0.01
CA GLN A 69 5.64 4.48 -0.51
C GLN A 69 5.93 3.56 -1.68
N ALA A 70 4.94 3.40 -2.54
CA ALA A 70 5.04 2.52 -3.68
C ALA A 70 5.37 3.33 -4.93
N ARG A 71 6.16 2.76 -5.81
CA ARG A 71 6.53 3.43 -7.04
C ARG A 71 5.46 3.32 -8.10
N THR A 72 4.75 2.23 -8.12
CA THR A 72 3.72 2.00 -9.12
C THR A 72 2.55 1.33 -8.44
N ARG A 73 1.44 1.20 -9.18
CA ARG A 73 0.29 0.51 -8.61
C ARG A 73 0.64 -0.96 -8.35
N THR A 74 1.40 -1.57 -9.23
CA THR A 74 1.79 -2.96 -9.04
C THR A 74 2.66 -3.09 -7.81
N HIS A 75 3.55 -2.14 -7.60
CA HIS A 75 4.40 -2.16 -6.43
C HIS A 75 3.55 -2.03 -5.16
N ALA A 76 2.50 -1.22 -5.20
CA ALA A 76 1.63 -1.08 -4.04
C ALA A 76 0.97 -2.42 -3.70
N VAL A 77 0.54 -3.16 -4.70
CA VAL A 77 -0.07 -4.47 -4.47
C VAL A 77 0.96 -5.42 -3.89
N ALA A 78 2.18 -5.40 -4.44
CA ALA A 78 3.22 -6.27 -3.95
C ALA A 78 3.56 -5.97 -2.50
N ILE A 79 3.62 -4.70 -2.13
CA ILE A 79 3.90 -4.33 -0.77
C ILE A 79 2.78 -4.83 0.14
N ALA A 80 1.54 -4.72 -0.32
CA ALA A 80 0.40 -5.16 0.48
C ALA A 80 0.50 -6.65 0.78
N PHE A 81 0.88 -7.44 -0.21
CA PHE A 81 1.05 -8.87 0.04
C PHE A 81 2.22 -9.14 0.98
N ARG A 82 3.33 -8.43 0.78
CA ARG A 82 4.49 -8.64 1.63
C ARG A 82 4.22 -8.29 3.07
N ARG A 83 3.39 -7.30 3.30
CA ARG A 83 3.08 -6.89 4.66
C ARG A 83 1.90 -7.65 5.23
N GLY A 84 1.36 -8.60 4.50
CA GLY A 84 0.24 -9.39 5.00
C GLY A 84 -1.08 -8.66 5.00
N LEU A 85 -1.18 -7.58 4.24
CA LEU A 85 -2.43 -6.83 4.17
C LEU A 85 -3.41 -7.48 3.21
N LEU A 86 -2.92 -8.27 2.29
CA LEU A 86 -3.76 -9.02 1.37
C LEU A 86 -3.35 -10.47 1.44
N GLU A 87 -4.29 -11.35 1.20
CA GLU A 87 -4.00 -12.77 1.21
C GLU A 87 -4.12 -13.34 -0.18
N VAL A 88 -3.30 -14.29 -0.48
CA VAL A 88 -3.38 -14.98 -1.75
C VAL A 88 -4.62 -15.84 -1.74
N GLU A 89 -5.44 -15.67 -2.76
CA GLU A 89 -6.64 -16.47 -2.89
C GLU A 89 -6.30 -17.81 -3.42
N ARG A 90 -6.79 -18.83 -2.76
CA ARG A 90 -6.57 -20.13 -3.26
C ARG A 90 -7.82 -20.79 -3.70
N ARG A 91 -8.95 -20.25 -3.37
CA ARG A 91 -10.15 -20.91 -3.72
C ARG A 91 -10.30 -20.81 -5.20
N GLY A 92 -10.27 -20.97 -6.00
CA GLY A 92 -10.37 -20.97 -7.38
C GLY A 92 -9.31 -21.75 -8.02
N ARG A 93 -8.44 -22.32 -7.29
CA ARG A 93 -7.41 -23.10 -7.89
C ARG A 93 -8.01 -24.35 -8.37
N PRO A 94 -7.75 -24.66 -9.51
CA PRO A 94 -8.38 -25.82 -10.09
C PRO A 94 -7.95 -27.07 -9.47
N ASP A 95 -6.81 -27.05 -9.05
CA ASP A 95 -6.41 -28.25 -8.53
C ASP A 95 -7.14 -28.45 -7.37
N SER A 96 -7.54 -27.44 -6.86
CA SER A 96 -8.28 -27.69 -5.75
C SER A 96 -9.53 -28.07 -6.30
N GLY A 97 -9.65 -27.90 -7.42
CA GLY A 97 -10.86 -28.41 -7.94
C GLY A 97 -10.38 -29.43 -8.66
#